data_8a6a2987528c48d9c58d1859609a7707
#
_entry.id   8a6a2987528c48d9c58d1859609a7707
#
_cell.length_a   1.000
_cell.length_b   1.000
_cell.length_c   1.000
_cell.angle_alpha   90.00
_cell.angle_beta   90.00
_cell.angle_gamma   90.00
#
_symmetry.space_group_name_H-M   'P 1'
#
loop_
_entity.id
_entity.type
_entity.pdbx_description
1 polymer ?
#
loop_
_entity_poly.entity_id
_entity_poly.type
_entity_poly.pdbx_seq_one_letter_code
_entity_poly.pdbx_strand_id
1 'polypeptide(L)'
;DVYKRQILANCWWMILLSALIAYLLGSINTAVLVTGIVTKGKKDIRQMGSGNAGFTNVLRSVGKVPAIITIVCDALKCIIAVLIGGFIFSFASVAFQGESPIFINELINCGKYVAGIFCILGHSYPVYFHFKGGKGVVTAAALMLTEDWRVFIAIIVTFLIIFLLSLIHI
;
A
#
# COMPACT_ATOMS: atom_id res chain seq x y z
N ASP A 1 14.93 2.30 28.18
CA ASP A 1 14.53 1.16 27.34
C ASP A 1 13.45 0.25 27.93
N VAL A 2 12.89 0.62 29.07
CA VAL A 2 11.72 -0.04 29.67
C VAL A 2 10.51 0.08 28.74
N TYR A 3 10.30 1.25 28.13
CA TYR A 3 9.19 1.51 27.19
C TYR A 3 9.23 0.61 25.95
N LYS A 4 10.41 0.38 25.35
CA LYS A 4 10.53 -0.52 24.19
C LYS A 4 10.13 -1.96 24.52
N ARG A 5 10.56 -2.45 25.69
CA ARG A 5 10.19 -3.79 26.16
C ARG A 5 8.69 -3.90 26.44
N GLN A 6 8.09 -2.86 27.01
CA GLN A 6 6.67 -2.80 27.33
C GLN A 6 5.82 -2.72 26.05
N ILE A 7 6.23 -1.96 25.04
CA ILE A 7 5.58 -1.92 23.71
C ILE A 7 5.64 -3.30 23.06
N LEU A 8 6.81 -3.93 23.04
CA LEU A 8 6.95 -5.27 22.46
C LEU A 8 6.12 -6.31 23.20
N ALA A 9 6.07 -6.25 24.54
CA ALA A 9 5.30 -7.21 25.35
C ALA A 9 3.77 -7.07 25.17
N ASN A 10 3.27 -5.84 24.99
CA ASN A 10 1.84 -5.55 24.96
C ASN A 10 1.25 -5.35 23.56
N CYS A 11 2.07 -4.96 22.56
CA CYS A 11 1.59 -4.61 21.23
C CYS A 11 2.02 -5.58 20.13
N TRP A 12 2.81 -6.63 20.40
CA TRP A 12 3.29 -7.57 19.36
C TRP A 12 2.13 -8.17 18.54
N TRP A 13 1.02 -8.49 19.16
CA TRP A 13 -0.14 -9.04 18.49
C TRP A 13 -0.81 -8.01 17.55
N MET A 14 -0.79 -6.71 17.91
CA MET A 14 -1.29 -5.62 17.07
C MET A 14 -0.43 -5.48 15.82
N ILE A 15 0.90 -5.62 15.95
CA ILE A 15 1.84 -5.62 14.83
C ILE A 15 1.51 -6.78 13.89
N LEU A 16 1.41 -8.00 14.41
CA LEU A 16 1.12 -9.18 13.60
C LEU A 16 -0.24 -9.11 12.93
N LEU A 17 -1.27 -8.68 13.66
CA LEU A 17 -2.63 -8.56 13.12
C LEU A 17 -2.70 -7.50 12.02
N SER A 18 -2.12 -6.31 12.25
CA SER A 18 -2.07 -5.23 11.25
C SER A 18 -1.29 -5.67 10.02
N ALA A 19 -0.14 -6.29 10.21
CA ALA A 19 0.71 -6.79 9.12
C ALA A 19 -0.03 -7.84 8.29
N LEU A 20 -0.69 -8.81 8.92
CA LEU A 20 -1.43 -9.88 8.24
C LEU A 20 -2.59 -9.32 7.42
N ILE A 21 -3.44 -8.50 8.05
CA ILE A 21 -4.62 -7.92 7.36
C ILE A 21 -4.16 -7.04 6.20
N ALA A 22 -3.18 -6.17 6.42
CA ALA A 22 -2.67 -5.29 5.39
C ALA A 22 -2.00 -6.04 4.23
N TYR A 23 -1.25 -7.10 4.52
CA TYR A 23 -0.67 -7.97 3.51
C TYR A 23 -1.73 -8.67 2.66
N LEU A 24 -2.77 -9.20 3.29
CA LEU A 24 -3.88 -9.85 2.56
C LEU A 24 -4.65 -8.85 1.70
N LEU A 25 -4.94 -7.65 2.19
CA LEU A 25 -5.54 -6.57 1.40
C LEU A 25 -4.63 -6.14 0.25
N GLY A 26 -3.35 -5.96 0.51
CA GLY A 26 -2.35 -5.64 -0.50
C GLY A 26 -2.27 -6.71 -1.60
N SER A 27 -2.41 -7.97 -1.22
CA SER A 27 -2.36 -9.13 -2.13
C SER A 27 -3.51 -9.19 -3.14
N ILE A 28 -4.56 -8.40 -2.96
CA ILE A 28 -5.60 -8.22 -3.99
C ILE A 28 -4.99 -7.46 -5.17
N ASN A 29 -4.66 -8.18 -6.23
CA ASN A 29 -4.05 -7.59 -7.44
C ASN A 29 -5.12 -7.06 -8.38
N THR A 30 -5.39 -5.76 -8.29
CA THR A 30 -6.45 -5.10 -9.05
C THR A 30 -6.20 -5.11 -10.56
N ALA A 31 -4.94 -5.05 -11.00
CA ALA A 31 -4.60 -5.12 -12.42
C ALA A 31 -4.98 -6.48 -13.04
N VAL A 32 -4.72 -7.58 -12.32
CA VAL A 32 -5.12 -8.92 -12.76
C VAL A 32 -6.64 -9.07 -12.78
N LEU A 33 -7.30 -8.64 -11.70
CA LEU A 33 -8.77 -8.74 -11.59
C LEU A 33 -9.48 -7.93 -12.66
N VAL A 34 -9.12 -6.66 -12.84
CA VAL A 34 -9.73 -5.76 -13.82
C VAL A 34 -9.50 -6.27 -15.24
N THR A 35 -8.27 -6.73 -15.56
CA THR A 35 -8.00 -7.34 -16.88
C THR A 35 -8.83 -8.58 -17.10
N GLY A 36 -8.92 -9.46 -16.10
CA GLY A 36 -9.76 -10.67 -16.16
C GLY A 36 -11.22 -10.34 -16.43
N ILE A 37 -11.80 -9.36 -15.73
CA ILE A 37 -13.19 -8.93 -15.93
C ILE A 37 -13.40 -8.41 -17.36
N VAL A 38 -12.58 -7.46 -17.81
CA VAL A 38 -12.71 -6.82 -19.12
C VAL A 38 -12.52 -7.81 -20.27
N THR A 39 -11.62 -8.78 -20.10
CA THR A 39 -11.34 -9.80 -21.13
C THR A 39 -12.17 -11.07 -20.97
N LYS A 40 -13.15 -11.09 -20.06
CA LYS A 40 -13.98 -12.26 -19.74
C LYS A 40 -13.13 -13.50 -19.42
N GLY A 41 -12.08 -13.32 -18.62
CA GLY A 41 -11.16 -14.40 -18.20
C GLY A 41 -10.17 -14.88 -19.26
N LYS A 42 -10.16 -14.28 -20.47
CA LYS A 42 -9.31 -14.76 -21.58
C LYS A 42 -7.85 -14.34 -21.49
N LYS A 43 -7.53 -13.29 -20.73
CA LYS A 43 -6.17 -12.70 -20.68
C LYS A 43 -5.75 -12.39 -19.25
N ASP A 44 -4.46 -12.58 -18.97
CA ASP A 44 -3.80 -12.16 -17.74
C ASP A 44 -2.81 -11.04 -18.08
N ILE A 45 -2.91 -9.92 -17.38
CA ILE A 45 -2.03 -8.76 -17.59
C ILE A 45 -0.55 -9.11 -17.42
N ARG A 46 -0.24 -10.13 -16.62
CA ARG A 46 1.14 -10.60 -16.39
C ARG A 46 1.75 -11.30 -17.61
N GLN A 47 0.92 -11.65 -18.59
CA GLN A 47 1.31 -12.23 -19.88
C GLN A 47 1.21 -11.21 -21.02
N MET A 48 0.93 -9.93 -20.72
CA MET A 48 0.73 -8.88 -21.70
C MET A 48 1.74 -7.75 -21.50
N GLY A 49 2.14 -7.11 -22.59
CA GLY A 49 3.02 -5.94 -22.59
C GLY A 49 4.30 -6.15 -21.80
N SER A 50 4.50 -5.40 -20.72
CA SER A 50 5.70 -5.51 -19.86
C SER A 50 5.65 -6.67 -18.85
N GLY A 51 4.55 -7.40 -18.77
CA GLY A 51 4.34 -8.44 -17.74
C GLY A 51 4.10 -7.91 -16.33
N ASN A 52 4.18 -6.60 -16.11
CA ASN A 52 3.97 -6.00 -14.79
C ASN A 52 2.48 -5.86 -14.48
N ALA A 53 2.03 -6.31 -13.29
CA ALA A 53 0.64 -6.20 -12.86
C ALA A 53 0.37 -4.83 -12.23
N GLY A 54 0.29 -3.77 -13.04
CA GLY A 54 0.07 -2.41 -12.57
C GLY A 54 -0.51 -1.47 -13.63
N PHE A 55 -0.86 -0.26 -13.20
CA PHE A 55 -1.51 0.78 -13.97
C PHE A 55 -0.95 0.96 -15.39
N THR A 56 0.36 1.18 -15.53
CA THR A 56 0.98 1.50 -16.82
C THR A 56 0.82 0.37 -17.84
N ASN A 57 0.94 -0.88 -17.40
CA ASN A 57 0.75 -2.03 -18.29
C ASN A 57 -0.72 -2.21 -18.67
N VAL A 58 -1.64 -2.03 -17.73
CA VAL A 58 -3.09 -2.05 -18.01
C VAL A 58 -3.46 -0.94 -19.00
N LEU A 59 -2.91 0.27 -18.84
CA LEU A 59 -3.14 1.39 -19.76
C LEU A 59 -2.74 1.06 -21.20
N ARG A 60 -1.57 0.43 -21.37
CA ARG A 60 -1.02 0.09 -22.70
C ARG A 60 -1.72 -1.10 -23.35
N SER A 61 -2.09 -2.10 -22.54
CA SER A 61 -2.53 -3.41 -23.04
C SER A 61 -4.03 -3.63 -23.02
N VAL A 62 -4.78 -2.90 -22.16
CA VAL A 62 -6.22 -3.12 -21.97
C VAL A 62 -7.03 -1.85 -22.27
N GLY A 63 -6.52 -0.69 -21.83
CA GLY A 63 -7.13 0.61 -22.13
C GLY A 63 -7.25 1.55 -20.94
N LYS A 64 -7.77 2.77 -21.21
CA LYS A 64 -7.80 3.87 -20.24
C LYS A 64 -8.70 3.60 -19.04
N VAL A 65 -9.94 3.16 -19.27
CA VAL A 65 -10.92 2.93 -18.18
C VAL A 65 -10.44 1.83 -17.21
N PRO A 66 -10.02 0.64 -17.68
CA PRO A 66 -9.43 -0.39 -16.81
C PRO A 66 -8.21 0.11 -16.03
N ALA A 67 -7.37 0.95 -16.63
CA ALA A 67 -6.21 1.52 -15.96
C ALA A 67 -6.61 2.48 -14.83
N ILE A 68 -7.59 3.36 -15.05
CA ILE A 68 -8.11 4.27 -14.01
C ILE A 68 -8.68 3.46 -12.84
N ILE A 69 -9.46 2.43 -13.12
CA ILE A 69 -9.99 1.53 -12.07
C ILE A 69 -8.84 0.90 -11.28
N THR A 70 -7.81 0.41 -11.98
CA THR A 70 -6.65 -0.22 -11.34
C THR A 70 -5.92 0.76 -10.39
N ILE A 71 -5.62 1.98 -10.84
CA ILE A 71 -4.88 2.96 -10.01
C ILE A 71 -5.71 3.40 -8.80
N VAL A 72 -7.01 3.64 -8.97
CA VAL A 72 -7.91 4.02 -7.88
C VAL A 72 -8.02 2.90 -6.85
N CYS A 73 -8.24 1.66 -7.28
CA CYS A 73 -8.34 0.53 -6.36
C CYS A 73 -7.00 0.22 -5.66
N ASP A 74 -5.85 0.37 -6.34
CA ASP A 74 -4.53 0.19 -5.72
C ASP A 74 -4.24 1.27 -4.67
N ALA A 75 -4.68 2.50 -4.88
CA ALA A 75 -4.59 3.55 -3.87
C ALA A 75 -5.54 3.29 -2.69
N LEU A 76 -6.81 3.00 -2.97
CA LEU A 76 -7.84 2.77 -1.95
C LEU A 76 -7.51 1.60 -1.04
N LYS A 77 -7.01 0.46 -1.56
CA LYS A 77 -6.64 -0.68 -0.70
C LYS A 77 -5.53 -0.33 0.28
N CYS A 78 -4.57 0.53 -0.10
CA CYS A 78 -3.52 0.98 0.79
C CYS A 78 -4.06 1.95 1.85
N ILE A 79 -4.90 2.91 1.46
CA ILE A 79 -5.56 3.82 2.40
C ILE A 79 -6.37 3.04 3.43
N ILE A 80 -7.17 2.07 2.98
CA ILE A 80 -7.97 1.21 3.88
C ILE A 80 -7.05 0.41 4.82
N ALA A 81 -5.96 -0.18 4.32
CA ALA A 81 -5.01 -0.91 5.14
C ALA A 81 -4.38 -0.02 6.23
N VAL A 82 -3.96 1.19 5.87
CA VAL A 82 -3.39 2.18 6.80
C VAL A 82 -4.39 2.57 7.88
N LEU A 83 -5.64 2.84 7.51
CA LEU A 83 -6.70 3.17 8.46
C LEU A 83 -6.98 2.01 9.43
N ILE A 84 -7.02 0.77 8.92
CA ILE A 84 -7.18 -0.43 9.76
C ILE A 84 -6.01 -0.58 10.73
N GLY A 85 -4.75 -0.38 10.27
CA GLY A 85 -3.58 -0.43 11.13
C GLY A 85 -3.63 0.60 12.25
N GLY A 86 -4.00 1.84 11.93
CA GLY A 86 -4.21 2.89 12.93
C GLY A 86 -5.33 2.54 13.91
N PHE A 87 -6.44 1.99 13.42
CA PHE A 87 -7.55 1.54 14.26
C PHE A 87 -7.14 0.41 15.23
N ILE A 88 -6.42 -0.60 14.76
CA ILE A 88 -5.91 -1.68 15.63
C ILE A 88 -5.02 -1.10 16.73
N PHE A 89 -4.13 -0.18 16.39
CA PHE A 89 -3.23 0.43 17.36
C PHE A 89 -3.91 1.47 18.27
N SER A 90 -5.11 1.96 17.94
CA SER A 90 -5.86 2.80 18.87
C SER A 90 -6.25 2.06 20.17
N PHE A 91 -6.35 0.73 20.13
CA PHE A 91 -6.55 -0.09 21.32
C PHE A 91 -5.33 -0.11 22.27
N ALA A 92 -4.16 0.36 21.83
CA ALA A 92 -3.01 0.55 22.71
C ALA A 92 -3.32 1.53 23.86
N SER A 93 -4.23 2.48 23.67
CA SER A 93 -4.68 3.39 24.74
C SER A 93 -5.23 2.64 25.96
N VAL A 94 -5.80 1.45 25.78
CA VAL A 94 -6.29 0.60 26.88
C VAL A 94 -5.14 -0.07 27.63
N ALA A 95 -4.08 -0.47 26.92
CA ALA A 95 -2.92 -1.13 27.51
C ALA A 95 -1.96 -0.13 28.20
N PHE A 96 -1.98 1.13 27.78
CA PHE A 96 -1.10 2.20 28.24
C PHE A 96 -1.90 3.34 28.92
N GLN A 97 -2.81 2.99 29.83
CA GLN A 97 -3.61 3.95 30.59
C GLN A 97 -2.68 4.85 31.43
N GLY A 98 -2.87 6.16 31.32
CA GLY A 98 -2.04 7.16 32.03
C GLY A 98 -0.85 7.69 31.25
N GLU A 99 -0.53 7.13 30.09
CA GLU A 99 0.48 7.69 29.19
C GLU A 99 -0.01 8.95 28.45
N SER A 100 0.93 9.77 27.99
CA SER A 100 0.59 11.00 27.30
C SER A 100 -0.15 10.76 25.98
N PRO A 101 -1.07 11.66 25.57
CA PRO A 101 -1.73 11.58 24.26
C PRO A 101 -0.74 11.56 23.09
N ILE A 102 0.42 12.19 23.23
CA ILE A 102 1.49 12.20 22.22
C ILE A 102 2.01 10.78 22.01
N PHE A 103 2.31 10.06 23.09
CA PHE A 103 2.79 8.68 23.02
C PHE A 103 1.78 7.74 22.36
N ILE A 104 0.50 7.87 22.70
CA ILE A 104 -0.58 7.07 22.06
C ILE A 104 -0.67 7.37 20.58
N ASN A 105 -0.59 8.64 20.16
CA ASN A 105 -0.59 9.01 18.74
C ASN A 105 0.62 8.45 17.96
N GLU A 106 1.79 8.41 18.58
CA GLU A 106 2.99 7.80 17.98
C GLU A 106 2.79 6.29 17.77
N LEU A 107 2.16 5.60 18.72
CA LEU A 107 1.81 4.18 18.56
C LEU A 107 0.81 3.97 17.41
N ILE A 108 -0.22 4.80 17.32
CA ILE A 108 -1.21 4.74 16.23
C ILE A 108 -0.52 4.94 14.87
N ASN A 109 0.38 5.92 14.77
CA ASN A 109 1.16 6.16 13.56
C ASN A 109 2.07 4.97 13.23
N CYS A 110 2.68 4.35 14.23
CA CYS A 110 3.44 3.11 14.03
C CYS A 110 2.58 2.02 13.39
N GLY A 111 1.34 1.84 13.87
CA GLY A 111 0.38 0.88 13.30
C GLY A 111 0.04 1.18 11.83
N LYS A 112 -0.12 2.45 11.48
CA LYS A 112 -0.36 2.87 10.10
C LYS A 112 0.83 2.55 9.19
N TYR A 113 2.07 2.85 9.64
CA TYR A 113 3.27 2.52 8.88
C TYR A 113 3.45 1.00 8.70
N VAL A 114 3.24 0.22 9.75
CA VAL A 114 3.27 -1.24 9.66
C VAL A 114 2.29 -1.72 8.59
N ALA A 115 1.04 -1.29 8.66
CA ALA A 115 0.01 -1.67 7.69
C ALA A 115 0.36 -1.22 6.28
N GLY A 116 0.83 0.00 6.09
CA GLY A 116 1.24 0.51 4.78
C GLY A 116 2.35 -0.30 4.14
N ILE A 117 3.41 -0.61 4.89
CA ILE A 117 4.54 -1.43 4.43
C ILE A 117 4.06 -2.83 4.02
N PHE A 118 3.27 -3.50 4.87
CA PHE A 118 2.77 -4.83 4.56
C PHE A 118 1.75 -4.85 3.41
N CYS A 119 0.98 -3.77 3.22
CA CYS A 119 0.14 -3.61 2.04
C CYS A 119 0.97 -3.49 0.75
N ILE A 120 2.08 -2.74 0.76
CA ILE A 120 3.01 -2.64 -0.37
C ILE A 120 3.65 -4.01 -0.65
N LEU A 121 4.08 -4.73 0.38
CA LEU A 121 4.62 -6.09 0.24
C LEU A 121 3.58 -7.04 -0.37
N GLY A 122 2.32 -6.98 0.09
CA GLY A 122 1.22 -7.76 -0.48
C GLY A 122 0.96 -7.41 -1.94
N HIS A 123 1.00 -6.13 -2.33
CA HIS A 123 0.85 -5.72 -3.72
C HIS A 123 1.99 -6.23 -4.60
N SER A 124 3.24 -6.24 -4.10
CA SER A 124 4.40 -6.67 -4.87
C SER A 124 4.54 -8.20 -4.92
N TYR A 125 4.20 -8.86 -3.82
CA TYR A 125 4.28 -10.31 -3.67
C TYR A 125 2.94 -10.89 -3.20
N PRO A 126 1.88 -10.83 -4.04
CA PRO A 126 0.53 -11.20 -3.65
C PRO A 126 0.37 -12.72 -3.50
N VAL A 127 -0.05 -13.16 -2.31
CA VAL A 127 -0.26 -14.59 -2.00
C VAL A 127 -1.31 -15.23 -2.94
N TYR A 128 -2.34 -14.50 -3.31
CA TYR A 128 -3.41 -15.01 -4.20
C TYR A 128 -2.97 -15.20 -5.66
N PHE A 129 -1.81 -14.65 -6.05
CA PHE A 129 -1.34 -14.62 -7.44
C PHE A 129 0.07 -15.18 -7.60
N HIS A 130 0.42 -16.18 -6.78
CA HIS A 130 1.72 -16.88 -6.82
C HIS A 130 2.91 -15.91 -6.64
N PHE A 131 2.77 -14.92 -5.77
CA PHE A 131 3.77 -13.90 -5.45
C PHE A 131 4.26 -13.06 -6.65
N LYS A 132 3.47 -13.00 -7.73
CA LYS A 132 3.76 -12.19 -8.92
C LYS A 132 2.80 -10.99 -8.99
N GLY A 133 3.24 -9.85 -8.47
CA GLY A 133 2.46 -8.61 -8.36
C GLY A 133 3.01 -7.43 -9.15
N GLY A 134 2.70 -6.24 -8.69
CA GLY A 134 3.14 -4.96 -9.25
C GLY A 134 4.39 -4.40 -8.58
N LYS A 135 4.77 -3.18 -8.97
CA LYS A 135 5.95 -2.47 -8.41
C LYS A 135 5.66 -1.65 -7.16
N GLY A 136 4.40 -1.56 -6.74
CA GLY A 136 4.02 -0.86 -5.52
C GLY A 136 4.09 0.67 -5.55
N VAL A 137 4.32 1.30 -6.69
CA VAL A 137 4.50 2.76 -6.79
C VAL A 137 3.26 3.53 -6.32
N VAL A 138 2.09 3.13 -6.79
CA VAL A 138 0.80 3.76 -6.42
C VAL A 138 0.47 3.51 -4.95
N THR A 139 0.69 2.29 -4.47
CA THR A 139 0.46 1.95 -3.06
C THR A 139 1.41 2.69 -2.13
N ALA A 140 2.69 2.85 -2.49
CA ALA A 140 3.63 3.65 -1.73
C ALA A 140 3.27 5.14 -1.73
N ALA A 141 2.83 5.69 -2.88
CA ALA A 141 2.34 7.07 -2.96
C ALA A 141 1.09 7.27 -2.09
N ALA A 142 0.16 6.30 -2.07
CA ALA A 142 -1.04 6.35 -1.23
C ALA A 142 -0.71 6.30 0.26
N LEU A 143 0.30 5.51 0.67
CA LEU A 143 0.80 5.52 2.05
C LEU A 143 1.31 6.92 2.43
N MET A 144 2.16 7.54 1.60
CA MET A 144 2.68 8.88 1.88
C MET A 144 1.58 9.94 1.93
N LEU A 145 0.58 9.83 1.06
CA LEU A 145 -0.58 10.74 1.07
C LEU A 145 -1.37 10.66 2.38
N THR A 146 -1.50 9.47 2.97
CA THR A 146 -2.23 9.29 4.23
C THR A 146 -1.45 9.72 5.46
N GLU A 147 -0.12 9.66 5.41
CA GLU A 147 0.72 10.00 6.56
C GLU A 147 1.15 11.47 6.57
N ASP A 148 1.66 11.96 5.44
CA ASP A 148 2.03 13.37 5.28
C ASP A 148 1.88 13.80 3.80
N TRP A 149 0.84 14.59 3.52
CA TRP A 149 0.58 15.13 2.19
C TRP A 149 1.74 15.98 1.64
N ARG A 150 2.57 16.57 2.51
CA ARG A 150 3.74 17.38 2.11
C ARG A 150 4.82 16.48 1.51
N VAL A 151 5.08 15.35 2.18
CA VAL A 151 6.00 14.31 1.68
C VAL A 151 5.47 13.74 0.36
N PHE A 152 4.17 13.47 0.27
CA PHE A 152 3.54 13.03 -0.97
C PHE A 152 3.78 14.01 -2.12
N ILE A 153 3.53 15.32 -1.91
CA ILE A 153 3.78 16.36 -2.93
C ILE A 153 5.27 16.40 -3.32
N ALA A 154 6.18 16.37 -2.35
CA ALA A 154 7.62 16.37 -2.62
C ALA A 154 8.04 15.18 -3.50
N ILE A 155 7.51 13.98 -3.23
CA ILE A 155 7.77 12.77 -4.03
C ILE A 155 7.22 12.94 -5.46
N ILE A 156 5.99 13.43 -5.62
CA ILE A 156 5.38 13.63 -6.94
C ILE A 156 6.16 14.67 -7.76
N VAL A 157 6.52 15.80 -7.15
CA VAL A 157 7.31 16.85 -7.81
C VAL A 157 8.68 16.30 -8.24
N THR A 158 9.38 15.61 -7.34
CA THR A 158 10.68 15.00 -7.66
C THR A 158 10.57 13.97 -8.80
N PHE A 159 9.55 13.12 -8.75
CA PHE A 159 9.28 12.15 -9.81
C PHE A 159 9.04 12.84 -11.15
N LEU A 160 8.22 13.90 -11.19
CA LEU A 160 7.94 14.65 -12.42
C LEU A 160 9.19 15.33 -12.97
N ILE A 161 10.03 15.93 -12.12
CA ILE A 161 11.29 16.55 -12.53
C ILE A 161 12.21 15.50 -13.17
N ILE A 162 12.43 14.38 -12.51
CA ILE A 162 13.28 13.29 -13.02
C ILE A 162 12.73 12.75 -14.33
N PHE A 163 11.42 12.57 -14.43
CA PHE A 163 10.75 12.08 -15.63
C PHE A 163 10.93 13.03 -16.80
N LEU A 164 10.72 14.35 -16.59
CA LEU A 164 10.91 15.37 -17.62
C LEU A 164 12.38 15.47 -18.05
N LEU A 165 13.33 15.46 -17.13
CA LEU A 165 14.75 15.46 -17.44
C LEU A 165 15.17 14.22 -18.23
N SER A 166 14.62 13.05 -17.89
CA SER A 166 14.85 11.80 -18.62
C SER A 166 14.34 11.86 -20.05
N LEU A 167 13.19 12.53 -20.29
CA LEU A 167 12.66 12.73 -21.65
C LEU A 167 13.49 13.69 -22.50
N ILE A 168 14.19 14.65 -21.88
CA ILE A 168 15.06 15.59 -22.58
C ILE A 168 16.35 14.90 -23.07
N HIS A 169 16.76 13.81 -22.43
CA HIS A 169 17.98 13.06 -22.76
C HIS A 169 17.78 11.92 -23.78
N ILE A 170 16.56 11.65 -24.20
CA ILE A 170 16.20 10.70 -25.25
C ILE A 170 15.90 11.44 -26.56
#